data_47c8ac76bb31fdc7bbe5a66b3f7a03fc
#
_entry.id   47c8ac76bb31fdc7bbe5a66b3f7a03fc
#
_cell.length_a   1.000
_cell.length_b   1.000
_cell.length_c   1.000
_cell.angle_alpha   90.00
_cell.angle_beta   90.00
_cell.angle_gamma   90.00
#
_symmetry.space_group_name_H-M   'P 1'
#
loop_
_entity.id
_entity.type
_entity.pdbx_description
1 polymer ?
#
loop_
_entity_poly.entity_id
_entity_poly.type
_entity_poly.pdbx_seq_one_letter_code
_entity_poly.pdbx_strand_id
1 'polypeptide(L)'
;MNAPVDLPDRLIPTRPNDAACDIAIIGSGFSGLAMGIRLKQAGVDDFLIFEKAGSVGGTWRDNHYPGCACDVQSHLYSFSFAPNPSWSRMFSPQPEIRRYLEHSAE
;
A
#
# COMPACT_ATOMS: atom_id res chain seq x y z
N MET A 1 10.43 -14.64 -7.58
CA MET A 1 9.28 -14.35 -7.86
C MET A 1 8.72 -15.16 -8.84
N ASN A 2 7.72 -15.40 -8.75
CA ASN A 2 7.17 -16.24 -9.48
C ASN A 2 6.59 -15.76 -10.57
N ALA A 3 6.57 -15.92 -11.16
CA ALA A 3 6.03 -15.79 -12.11
C ALA A 3 5.27 -15.02 -12.51
N PRO A 4 5.12 -14.86 -13.22
CA PRO A 4 4.50 -14.09 -13.79
C PRO A 4 3.33 -13.95 -13.65
N VAL A 5 3.10 -13.66 -13.39
CA VAL A 5 2.41 -13.43 -13.08
C VAL A 5 1.36 -12.97 -13.65
N ASP A 6 0.50 -13.39 -13.50
CA ASP A 6 -0.69 -13.13 -13.79
C ASP A 6 -1.17 -12.08 -13.01
N LEU A 7 -0.97 -10.90 -13.31
CA LEU A 7 -1.57 -9.79 -12.65
C LEU A 7 -3.02 -9.83 -12.93
N PRO A 8 -3.84 -9.75 -11.91
CA PRO A 8 -5.27 -9.68 -12.12
C PRO A 8 -5.61 -8.48 -12.96
N ASP A 9 -6.49 -8.64 -13.88
CA ASP A 9 -6.88 -7.57 -14.77
C ASP A 9 -7.28 -6.31 -14.05
N ARG A 10 -7.86 -6.45 -12.88
CA ARG A 10 -8.30 -5.28 -12.13
C ARG A 10 -7.16 -4.38 -11.66
N LEU A 11 -5.95 -4.89 -11.69
CA LEU A 11 -4.81 -4.08 -11.32
C LEU A 11 -4.13 -3.46 -12.51
N ILE A 12 -4.56 -3.83 -13.69
CA ILE A 12 -4.06 -3.24 -14.88
C ILE A 12 -4.93 -2.04 -15.12
N PRO A 13 -4.39 -0.88 -15.05
CA PRO A 13 -5.20 0.29 -15.15
C PRO A 13 -5.79 0.35 -16.49
N THR A 14 -6.71 1.20 -16.65
CA THR A 14 -7.43 1.36 -17.85
C THR A 14 -6.60 2.00 -18.90
N ARG A 15 -5.40 1.60 -19.07
CA ARG A 15 -4.59 2.08 -20.15
C ARG A 15 -4.84 1.21 -21.37
N PRO A 16 -4.53 1.67 -22.52
CA PRO A 16 -4.66 0.88 -23.72
C PRO A 16 -3.73 -0.30 -23.64
N ASN A 17 -3.93 -1.20 -24.54
CA ASN A 17 -3.32 -2.40 -24.50
C ASN A 17 -1.94 -2.49 -24.23
N ASP A 18 -1.17 -1.67 -24.57
CA ASP A 18 0.20 -1.75 -24.35
C ASP A 18 0.55 -0.92 -23.21
N ALA A 19 -0.25 -0.89 -22.22
CA ALA A 19 -0.11 -0.14 -21.04
C ALA A 19 1.29 0.00 -20.59
N ALA A 20 1.98 0.96 -21.09
CA ALA A 20 3.35 1.25 -20.70
C ALA A 20 3.33 2.34 -19.63
N CYS A 21 4.34 2.34 -18.82
CA CYS A 21 4.53 3.40 -17.83
C CYS A 21 6.02 3.61 -17.64
N ASP A 22 6.39 4.80 -17.18
CA ASP A 22 7.80 5.07 -16.93
C ASP A 22 8.29 4.35 -15.69
N ILE A 23 7.44 4.19 -14.70
CA ILE A 23 7.81 3.59 -13.43
C ILE A 23 6.78 2.55 -13.04
N ALA A 24 7.22 1.33 -12.78
CA ALA A 24 6.36 0.28 -12.29
C ALA A 24 6.71 0.00 -10.83
N ILE A 25 5.73 0.02 -9.95
CA ILE A 25 5.92 -0.29 -8.54
C ILE A 25 5.28 -1.63 -8.27
N ILE A 26 6.02 -2.55 -7.70
CA ILE A 26 5.51 -3.89 -7.43
C ILE A 26 5.13 -3.98 -5.95
N GLY A 27 3.87 -4.20 -5.71
CA GLY A 27 3.35 -4.33 -4.36
C GLY A 27 2.75 -3.04 -3.83
N SER A 28 1.73 -3.18 -2.99
CA SER A 28 1.02 -2.05 -2.42
C SER A 28 0.96 -2.11 -0.90
N GLY A 29 2.02 -2.57 -0.28
CA GLY A 29 2.19 -2.43 1.16
C GLY A 29 2.70 -1.03 1.49
N PHE A 30 3.27 -0.87 2.67
CA PHE A 30 3.79 0.45 3.07
C PHE A 30 4.77 1.03 2.04
N SER A 31 5.73 0.23 1.59
CA SER A 31 6.76 0.74 0.70
C SER A 31 6.22 1.15 -0.66
N GLY A 32 5.38 0.32 -1.25
CA GLY A 32 4.81 0.62 -2.57
C GLY A 32 3.91 1.85 -2.53
N LEU A 33 3.08 1.96 -1.50
CA LEU A 33 2.23 3.12 -1.35
C LEU A 33 3.04 4.39 -1.08
N ALA A 34 4.09 4.29 -0.27
CA ALA A 34 4.95 5.43 0.00
C ALA A 34 5.59 5.95 -1.29
N MET A 35 6.09 5.04 -2.12
CA MET A 35 6.70 5.43 -3.38
C MET A 35 5.68 6.12 -4.29
N GLY A 36 4.49 5.55 -4.43
CA GLY A 36 3.45 6.13 -5.28
C GLY A 36 3.03 7.52 -4.82
N ILE A 37 2.84 7.67 -3.52
CA ILE A 37 2.43 8.97 -2.97
C ILE A 37 3.54 10.01 -3.18
N ARG A 38 4.78 9.64 -2.92
CA ARG A 38 5.90 10.59 -3.10
C ARG A 38 6.10 10.95 -4.57
N LEU A 39 5.89 10.01 -5.48
CA LEU A 39 5.96 10.32 -6.89
C LEU A 39 4.88 11.34 -7.28
N LYS A 40 3.67 11.14 -6.80
CA LYS A 40 2.61 12.09 -7.08
C LYS A 40 2.91 13.47 -6.50
N GLN A 41 3.42 13.51 -5.29
CA GLN A 41 3.79 14.78 -4.68
C GLN A 41 4.90 15.49 -5.45
N ALA A 42 5.76 14.72 -6.13
CA ALA A 42 6.82 15.30 -6.93
C ALA A 42 6.37 15.63 -8.37
N GLY A 43 5.10 15.43 -8.67
CA GLY A 43 4.58 15.75 -9.98
C GLY A 43 4.80 14.65 -11.02
N VAL A 44 5.15 13.46 -10.59
CA VAL A 44 5.39 12.34 -11.50
C VAL A 44 4.13 11.47 -11.50
N ASP A 45 3.41 11.47 -12.61
CA ASP A 45 2.15 10.74 -12.69
C ASP A 45 2.22 9.47 -13.52
N ASP A 46 3.28 9.27 -14.29
CA ASP A 46 3.35 8.11 -15.17
C ASP A 46 3.93 6.91 -14.46
N PHE A 47 3.21 6.43 -13.48
CA PHE A 47 3.60 5.21 -12.77
C PHE A 47 2.36 4.34 -12.51
N LEU A 48 2.61 3.06 -12.28
CA LEU A 48 1.56 2.11 -11.94
C LEU A 48 2.02 1.28 -10.76
N ILE A 49 1.09 0.96 -9.87
CA ILE A 49 1.36 0.05 -8.77
C ILE A 49 0.66 -1.26 -9.08
N PHE A 50 1.42 -2.34 -9.12
CA PHE A 50 0.89 -3.65 -9.43
C PHE A 50 0.77 -4.46 -8.14
N GLU A 51 -0.43 -4.91 -7.84
CA GLU A 51 -0.71 -5.69 -6.64
C GLU A 51 -1.31 -7.03 -7.03
N LYS A 52 -0.69 -8.13 -6.61
CA LYS A 52 -1.20 -9.46 -6.98
C LYS A 52 -2.45 -9.84 -6.19
N ALA A 53 -2.71 -9.21 -5.07
CA ALA A 53 -3.90 -9.50 -4.28
C ALA A 53 -5.05 -8.60 -4.69
N GLY A 54 -6.18 -8.77 -4.04
CA GLY A 54 -7.38 -8.01 -4.40
C GLY A 54 -7.44 -6.61 -3.82
N SER A 55 -6.55 -6.26 -2.93
CA SER A 55 -6.56 -4.94 -2.29
C SER A 55 -5.19 -4.57 -1.80
N VAL A 56 -5.01 -3.31 -1.42
CA VAL A 56 -3.74 -2.82 -0.89
C VAL A 56 -3.54 -3.33 0.53
N GLY A 57 -2.34 -3.19 1.03
CA GLY A 57 -2.09 -3.43 2.45
C GLY A 57 -0.95 -4.38 2.76
N GLY A 58 -0.57 -5.25 1.84
CA GLY A 58 0.55 -6.17 2.06
C GLY A 58 0.38 -7.01 3.31
N THR A 59 1.38 -7.00 4.16
CA THR A 59 1.37 -7.71 5.44
C THR A 59 0.14 -7.39 6.28
N TRP A 60 -0.31 -6.15 6.26
CA TRP A 60 -1.44 -5.72 7.08
C TRP A 60 -2.79 -6.09 6.48
N ARG A 61 -2.81 -6.49 5.24
CA ARG A 61 -3.98 -7.12 4.66
C ARG A 61 -3.92 -8.62 4.93
N ASP A 62 -2.75 -9.22 4.77
CA ASP A 62 -2.61 -10.67 4.79
C ASP A 62 -2.68 -11.28 6.18
N ASN A 63 -2.24 -10.58 7.19
CA ASN A 63 -2.17 -11.11 8.54
C ASN A 63 -3.28 -10.53 9.41
N HIS A 64 -4.28 -11.34 9.70
CA HIS A 64 -5.44 -10.88 10.47
C HIS A 64 -5.85 -11.88 11.55
N TYR A 65 -4.87 -12.57 12.11
CA TYR A 65 -5.15 -13.50 13.20
C TYR A 65 -5.51 -12.75 14.48
N PRO A 66 -6.16 -13.39 15.45
CA PRO A 66 -6.52 -12.73 16.69
C PRO A 66 -5.30 -12.16 17.40
N GLY A 67 -5.38 -10.92 17.78
CA GLY A 67 -4.27 -10.26 18.47
C GLY A 67 -3.21 -9.69 17.55
N CYS A 68 -3.38 -9.79 16.23
CA CYS A 68 -2.40 -9.24 15.30
C CYS A 68 -2.28 -7.74 15.48
N ALA A 69 -1.09 -7.29 15.81
CA ALA A 69 -0.83 -5.87 16.08
C ALA A 69 0.64 -5.57 15.77
N CYS A 70 0.96 -4.30 15.70
CA CYS A 70 2.33 -3.89 15.47
C CYS A 70 3.14 -3.97 16.75
N ASP A 71 4.41 -4.25 16.63
CA ASP A 71 5.33 -4.24 17.77
C ASP A 71 6.13 -2.93 17.82
N VAL A 72 5.81 -1.99 16.97
CA VAL A 72 6.38 -0.65 16.98
C VAL A 72 5.31 0.30 17.55
N GLN A 73 5.72 1.24 18.37
CA GLN A 73 4.78 2.19 18.95
C GLN A 73 4.05 2.98 17.87
N SER A 74 2.77 3.16 18.06
CA SER A 74 1.89 3.75 17.04
C SER A 74 2.34 5.10 16.54
N HIS A 75 2.84 5.95 17.42
CA HIS A 75 3.23 7.29 17.02
C HIS A 75 4.45 7.31 16.07
N LEU A 76 5.12 6.17 15.92
CA LEU A 76 6.23 6.04 15.00
C LEU A 76 5.83 5.28 13.72
N TYR A 77 4.65 4.66 13.72
CA TYR A 77 4.32 3.73 12.65
C TYR A 77 3.32 4.34 11.68
N SER A 78 3.77 5.30 10.92
CA SER A 78 2.99 5.90 9.85
C SER A 78 3.94 6.57 8.88
N PHE A 79 3.43 6.97 7.71
CA PHE A 79 4.25 7.72 6.77
C PHE A 79 4.57 9.09 7.37
N SER A 80 5.80 9.54 7.20
CA SER A 80 6.20 10.84 7.73
C SER A 80 5.39 12.00 7.11
N PHE A 81 4.92 11.80 5.88
CA PHE A 81 4.14 12.82 5.20
C PHE A 81 2.64 12.69 5.45
N ALA A 82 2.23 11.70 6.19
CA ALA A 82 0.82 11.48 6.52
C ALA A 82 0.70 10.92 7.93
N PRO A 83 1.02 11.70 8.94
CA PRO A 83 0.95 11.22 10.32
C PRO A 83 -0.50 10.97 10.73
N ASN A 84 -0.69 10.00 11.59
CA ASN A 84 -2.02 9.71 12.10
C ASN A 84 -2.03 9.93 13.62
N PRO A 85 -2.68 10.97 14.10
CA PRO A 85 -2.74 11.23 15.53
C PRO A 85 -3.85 10.46 16.24
N SER A 86 -4.60 9.66 15.51
CA SER A 86 -5.80 9.03 16.06
C SER A 86 -5.67 7.54 16.32
N TRP A 87 -4.47 7.04 16.51
CA TRP A 87 -4.30 5.64 16.85
C TRP A 87 -4.93 5.36 18.21
N SER A 88 -5.65 4.25 18.31
CA SER A 88 -6.38 3.94 19.54
C SER A 88 -5.50 3.33 20.62
N ARG A 89 -4.35 2.81 20.27
CA ARG A 89 -3.46 2.10 21.22
C ARG A 89 -2.02 2.42 20.96
N MET A 90 -1.19 2.16 21.98
CA MET A 90 0.24 2.35 21.85
C MET A 90 0.83 1.44 20.77
N PHE A 91 0.30 0.23 20.65
CA PHE A 91 0.69 -0.70 19.58
C PHE A 91 -0.56 -0.98 18.76
N SER A 92 -0.59 -0.48 17.53
CA SER A 92 -1.80 -0.46 16.74
C SER A 92 -2.21 -1.85 16.30
N PRO A 93 -3.49 -2.20 16.42
CA PRO A 93 -3.97 -3.48 15.93
C PRO A 93 -4.07 -3.49 14.42
N GLN A 94 -4.02 -4.67 13.85
CA GLN A 94 -4.02 -4.86 12.41
C GLN A 94 -5.16 -4.12 11.69
N PRO A 95 -6.40 -4.15 12.16
CA PRO A 95 -7.47 -3.48 11.43
C PRO A 95 -7.25 -1.97 11.28
N GLU A 96 -6.66 -1.34 12.28
CA GLU A 96 -6.40 0.10 12.18
C GLU A 96 -5.29 0.40 11.20
N ILE A 97 -4.24 -0.41 11.18
CA ILE A 97 -3.14 -0.21 10.25
C ILE A 97 -3.62 -0.47 8.83
N ARG A 98 -4.43 -1.49 8.64
CA ARG A 98 -5.00 -1.77 7.33
C ARG A 98 -5.84 -0.60 6.83
N ARG A 99 -6.70 -0.06 7.69
CA ARG A 99 -7.52 1.09 7.31
C ARG A 99 -6.67 2.32 7.00
N TYR A 100 -5.60 2.51 7.75
CA TYR A 100 -4.68 3.60 7.50
C TYR A 100 -4.06 3.48 6.09
N LEU A 101 -3.64 2.27 5.71
CA LEU A 101 -3.05 2.05 4.40
C LEU A 101 -4.10 2.23 3.29
N GLU A 102 -5.30 1.73 3.51
CA GLU A 102 -6.39 1.87 2.53
C GLU A 102 -6.73 3.35 2.32
N HIS A 103 -6.79 4.10 3.39
CA HIS A 103 -7.07 5.54 3.30
C HIS A 103 -5.93 6.28 2.61
N SER A 104 -4.70 5.89 2.87
CA SER A 104 -3.55 6.54 2.25
C SER A 104 -3.48 6.28 0.75
N ALA A 105 -4.07 5.19 0.30
CA ALA A 105 -4.07 4.83 -1.12
C ALA A 105 -5.12 5.59 -1.94
N GLU A 106 -6.01 6.29 -1.29
CA GLU A 106 -7.06 7.03 -2.00
C GLU A 106 -6.56 8.31 -2.67
#